data_b96c11a2fed20667bd7a84aebf0c7b37
#
_entry.id   b96c11a2fed20667bd7a84aebf0c7b37
#
_cell.length_a   1.000
_cell.length_b   1.000
_cell.length_c   1.000
_cell.angle_alpha   90.00
_cell.angle_beta   90.00
_cell.angle_gamma   90.00
#
_symmetry.space_group_name_H-M   'P 1'
#
loop_
_entity.id
_entity.type
_entity.pdbx_description
1 polymer ?
#
loop_
_entity_poly.entity_id
_entity_poly.type
_entity_poly.pdbx_seq_one_letter_code
_entity_poly.pdbx_strand_id
1 'polypeptide(L)'
;EWSRLEYVQGHNEGVAVRPEVMESINNFYKQNPEEAAKEFGDNPYELKNILKYWVRSPKEGLQLIPTDSIVIKLDKGAVKRSGMMIPDSLHGEIPDYMSISLKGKRMLYKSELMMLEMLANTNWERPLYMAITVGSDNHLNLGNNFMQEGLAYRITPFNTTRLNARIDSEKMYDNLMNKFKFGGINNPDIYIDETVMRMCQTHRRMFIQLATQLIKEGKKDKALKAL
;
A
#
# COMPACT_ATOMS: atom_id res chain seq x y z
N GLU A 1 -8.08 15.70 8.73
CA GLU A 1 -8.87 14.46 8.63
C GLU A 1 -8.68 13.51 9.82
N TRP A 2 -7.60 13.63 10.58
CA TRP A 2 -7.39 12.86 11.82
C TRP A 2 -8.54 13.02 12.82
N SER A 3 -9.17 14.20 12.87
CA SER A 3 -10.32 14.47 13.74
C SER A 3 -11.59 13.68 13.37
N ARG A 4 -11.65 13.15 12.14
CA ARG A 4 -12.79 12.33 11.69
C ARG A 4 -12.69 10.85 12.05
N LEU A 5 -11.55 10.42 12.61
CA LEU A 5 -11.36 9.06 13.11
C LEU A 5 -11.85 8.96 14.56
N GLU A 6 -13.14 9.24 14.78
CA GLU A 6 -13.75 9.28 16.12
C GLU A 6 -13.61 7.95 16.88
N TYR A 7 -13.71 6.84 16.17
CA TYR A 7 -13.53 5.50 16.74
C TYR A 7 -12.11 5.21 17.26
N VAL A 8 -11.13 6.07 16.92
CA VAL A 8 -9.76 5.98 17.42
C VAL A 8 -9.50 6.99 18.55
N GLN A 9 -10.41 7.94 18.81
CA GLN A 9 -10.22 9.02 19.79
C GLN A 9 -10.25 8.55 21.26
N GLY A 10 -10.78 7.39 21.55
CA GLY A 10 -10.76 6.81 22.91
C GLY A 10 -9.70 5.72 23.11
N HIS A 11 -9.08 5.26 22.06
CA HIS A 11 -8.17 4.10 22.06
C HIS A 11 -6.70 4.54 21.92
N ASN A 12 -6.07 4.90 23.01
CA ASN A 12 -4.62 5.11 23.05
C ASN A 12 -3.84 3.82 22.75
N GLU A 13 -4.49 2.66 22.89
CA GLU A 13 -3.88 1.33 22.79
C GLU A 13 -4.04 0.66 21.41
N GLY A 14 -4.85 1.22 20.51
CA GLY A 14 -5.13 0.64 19.19
C GLY A 14 -6.31 -0.35 19.21
N VAL A 15 -6.55 -1.00 18.06
CA VAL A 15 -7.63 -1.97 17.85
C VAL A 15 -7.05 -3.39 17.78
N ALA A 16 -7.57 -4.29 18.61
CA ALA A 16 -7.08 -5.67 18.69
C ALA A 16 -7.38 -6.46 17.41
N VAL A 17 -6.45 -7.32 17.00
CA VAL A 17 -6.64 -8.30 15.92
C VAL A 17 -6.92 -9.66 16.57
N ARG A 18 -8.10 -10.23 16.32
CA ARG A 18 -8.62 -11.44 16.94
C ARG A 18 -9.09 -12.45 15.90
N PRO A 19 -8.17 -13.14 15.20
CA PRO A 19 -8.51 -14.07 14.12
C PRO A 19 -9.37 -15.25 14.58
N GLU A 20 -9.29 -15.62 15.85
CA GLU A 20 -10.08 -16.69 16.46
C GLU A 20 -11.59 -16.44 16.40
N VAL A 21 -12.01 -15.19 16.32
CA VAL A 21 -13.44 -14.81 16.22
C VAL A 21 -14.04 -15.23 14.87
N MET A 22 -13.21 -15.32 13.83
CA MET A 22 -13.66 -15.59 12.47
C MET A 22 -14.31 -16.97 12.30
N GLU A 23 -13.92 -17.96 13.09
CA GLU A 23 -14.53 -19.28 13.04
C GLU A 23 -16.03 -19.23 13.42
N SER A 24 -16.35 -18.52 14.49
CA SER A 24 -17.75 -18.32 14.93
C SER A 24 -18.56 -17.55 13.90
N ILE A 25 -17.95 -16.52 13.28
CA ILE A 25 -18.57 -15.73 12.21
C ILE A 25 -18.87 -16.60 10.99
N ASN A 26 -17.91 -17.39 10.53
CA ASN A 26 -18.08 -18.29 9.39
C ASN A 26 -19.18 -19.34 9.65
N ASN A 27 -19.29 -19.83 10.87
CA ASN A 27 -20.37 -20.73 11.25
C ASN A 27 -21.73 -20.02 11.23
N PHE A 28 -21.79 -18.78 11.67
CA PHE A 28 -23.02 -17.98 11.60
C PHE A 28 -23.46 -17.72 10.15
N TYR A 29 -22.53 -17.40 9.24
CA TYR A 29 -22.83 -17.27 7.80
C TYR A 29 -23.35 -18.56 7.17
N LYS A 30 -22.86 -19.74 7.62
CA LYS A 30 -23.36 -21.05 7.14
C LYS A 30 -24.77 -21.34 7.59
N GLN A 31 -25.12 -20.94 8.82
CA GLN A 31 -26.43 -21.24 9.42
C GLN A 31 -27.48 -20.20 9.04
N ASN A 32 -27.13 -18.92 9.01
CA ASN A 32 -28.05 -17.80 8.85
C ASN A 32 -27.46 -16.74 7.87
N PRO A 33 -27.31 -17.04 6.57
CA PRO A 33 -26.58 -16.20 5.63
C PRO A 33 -27.17 -14.80 5.48
N GLU A 34 -28.51 -14.67 5.48
CA GLU A 34 -29.16 -13.36 5.32
C GLU A 34 -28.99 -12.47 6.57
N GLU A 35 -29.07 -13.06 7.75
CA GLU A 35 -28.90 -12.34 9.02
C GLU A 35 -27.44 -11.95 9.23
N ALA A 36 -26.51 -12.85 8.93
CA ALA A 36 -25.09 -12.59 8.99
C ALA A 36 -24.67 -11.46 8.02
N ALA A 37 -25.24 -11.44 6.81
CA ALA A 37 -24.98 -10.37 5.85
C ALA A 37 -25.54 -9.00 6.31
N LYS A 38 -26.65 -8.98 7.04
CA LYS A 38 -27.17 -7.74 7.65
C LYS A 38 -26.30 -7.25 8.79
N GLU A 39 -25.74 -8.16 9.59
CA GLU A 39 -24.96 -7.82 10.77
C GLU A 39 -23.50 -7.49 10.45
N PHE A 40 -22.87 -8.19 9.48
CA PHE A 40 -21.44 -8.10 9.19
C PHE A 40 -21.10 -7.80 7.72
N GLY A 41 -22.10 -7.54 6.88
CA GLY A 41 -21.94 -7.32 5.44
C GLY A 41 -21.99 -8.62 4.63
N ASP A 42 -21.85 -8.51 3.33
CA ASP A 42 -21.88 -9.64 2.38
C ASP A 42 -20.62 -10.53 2.43
N ASN A 43 -19.51 -9.97 2.87
CA ASN A 43 -18.23 -10.67 3.00
C ASN A 43 -17.52 -10.22 4.29
N PRO A 44 -17.36 -11.10 5.31
CA PRO A 44 -16.76 -10.75 6.59
C PRO A 44 -15.25 -10.46 6.51
N TYR A 45 -14.58 -10.82 5.42
CA TYR A 45 -13.17 -10.54 5.19
C TYR A 45 -12.94 -9.22 4.44
N GLU A 46 -13.99 -8.61 3.90
CA GLU A 46 -13.87 -7.40 3.10
C GLU A 46 -13.59 -6.19 4.00
N LEU A 47 -12.55 -5.42 3.66
CA LEU A 47 -12.05 -4.31 4.48
C LEU A 47 -13.13 -3.29 4.85
N LYS A 48 -14.00 -2.91 3.90
CA LYS A 48 -15.09 -1.96 4.16
C LYS A 48 -16.07 -2.48 5.20
N ASN A 49 -16.38 -3.77 5.15
CA ASN A 49 -17.27 -4.43 6.13
C ASN A 49 -16.60 -4.51 7.51
N ILE A 50 -15.31 -4.86 7.56
CA ILE A 50 -14.55 -4.87 8.82
C ILE A 50 -14.55 -3.49 9.47
N LEU A 51 -14.21 -2.45 8.70
CA LEU A 51 -14.19 -1.08 9.21
C LEU A 51 -15.57 -0.61 9.68
N LYS A 52 -16.63 -0.94 8.95
CA LYS A 52 -17.99 -0.49 9.24
C LYS A 52 -18.61 -1.22 10.43
N TYR A 53 -18.57 -2.54 10.42
CA TYR A 53 -19.36 -3.36 11.36
C TYR A 53 -18.59 -3.76 12.62
N TRP A 54 -17.24 -3.70 12.57
CA TRP A 54 -16.37 -4.10 13.67
C TRP A 54 -15.63 -2.91 14.26
N VAL A 55 -14.70 -2.31 13.53
CA VAL A 55 -13.86 -1.23 14.07
C VAL A 55 -14.70 -0.03 14.54
N ARG A 56 -15.76 0.32 13.81
CA ARG A 56 -16.69 1.41 14.14
C ARG A 56 -17.96 0.94 14.86
N SER A 57 -17.99 -0.29 15.32
CA SER A 57 -19.17 -0.82 15.99
C SER A 57 -19.52 0.01 17.23
N PRO A 58 -20.79 0.41 17.39
CA PRO A 58 -21.25 1.03 18.64
C PRO A 58 -21.42 0.00 19.76
N LYS A 59 -21.38 -1.30 19.45
CA LYS A 59 -21.51 -2.37 20.43
C LYS A 59 -20.20 -2.53 21.21
N GLU A 60 -20.27 -2.42 22.52
CA GLU A 60 -19.12 -2.65 23.39
C GLU A 60 -18.54 -4.06 23.18
N GLY A 61 -17.22 -4.17 23.13
CA GLY A 61 -16.52 -5.45 22.91
C GLY A 61 -16.39 -5.91 21.46
N LEU A 62 -17.08 -5.27 20.49
CA LEU A 62 -16.92 -5.58 19.07
C LEU A 62 -15.91 -4.70 18.33
N GLN A 63 -15.27 -3.74 19.00
CA GLN A 63 -14.28 -2.86 18.39
C GLN A 63 -12.94 -3.59 18.22
N LEU A 64 -12.93 -4.53 17.26
CA LEU A 64 -11.77 -5.36 16.95
C LEU A 64 -11.71 -5.66 15.44
N ILE A 65 -10.61 -6.27 15.01
CA ILE A 65 -10.46 -6.83 13.66
C ILE A 65 -10.56 -8.36 13.78
N PRO A 66 -11.61 -8.97 13.21
CA PRO A 66 -11.91 -10.38 13.45
C PRO A 66 -11.08 -11.37 12.63
N THR A 67 -10.12 -10.88 11.84
CA THR A 67 -9.33 -11.71 10.92
C THR A 67 -7.89 -11.22 10.78
N ASP A 68 -6.97 -12.11 10.47
CA ASP A 68 -5.61 -11.78 10.06
C ASP A 68 -5.42 -11.74 8.53
N SER A 69 -6.49 -11.95 7.77
CA SER A 69 -6.50 -11.89 6.30
C SER A 69 -7.63 -11.00 5.82
N ILE A 70 -7.30 -9.82 5.38
CA ILE A 70 -8.23 -8.82 4.86
C ILE A 70 -8.24 -8.87 3.35
N VAL A 71 -9.41 -8.73 2.72
CA VAL A 71 -9.55 -8.59 1.28
C VAL A 71 -10.15 -7.23 0.92
N ILE A 72 -9.74 -6.70 -0.23
CA ILE A 72 -10.27 -5.47 -0.81
C ILE A 72 -10.77 -5.83 -2.20
N LYS A 73 -12.07 -5.64 -2.44
CA LYS A 73 -12.67 -5.80 -3.76
C LYS A 73 -12.15 -4.71 -4.70
N LEU A 74 -11.73 -5.09 -5.90
CA LEU A 74 -11.13 -4.18 -6.86
C LEU A 74 -12.15 -3.76 -7.93
N ASP A 75 -12.23 -2.45 -8.19
CA ASP A 75 -12.82 -1.92 -9.41
C ASP A 75 -11.75 -1.99 -10.52
N LYS A 76 -11.86 -2.99 -11.38
CA LYS A 76 -10.92 -3.21 -12.50
C LYS A 76 -10.86 -2.02 -13.44
N GLY A 77 -11.98 -1.31 -13.63
CA GLY A 77 -12.06 -0.10 -14.45
C GLY A 77 -11.26 1.05 -13.83
N ALA A 78 -11.42 1.28 -12.52
CA ALA A 78 -10.68 2.29 -11.80
C ALA A 78 -9.17 2.00 -11.78
N VAL A 79 -8.78 0.74 -11.56
CA VAL A 79 -7.36 0.31 -11.62
C VAL A 79 -6.77 0.60 -13.00
N LYS A 80 -7.47 0.30 -14.10
CA LYS A 80 -7.01 0.62 -15.47
C LYS A 80 -6.85 2.12 -15.68
N ARG A 81 -7.80 2.94 -15.20
CA ARG A 81 -7.74 4.40 -15.34
C ARG A 81 -6.73 5.09 -14.44
N SER A 82 -6.26 4.42 -13.40
CA SER A 82 -5.37 5.00 -12.38
C SER A 82 -3.97 5.38 -12.90
N GLY A 83 -3.60 4.95 -14.11
CA GLY A 83 -2.27 5.17 -14.69
C GLY A 83 -1.15 4.43 -13.97
N MET A 84 -1.47 3.38 -13.19
CA MET A 84 -0.44 2.49 -12.66
C MET A 84 0.02 1.50 -13.73
N MET A 85 1.28 1.12 -13.68
CA MET A 85 1.79 0.05 -14.53
C MET A 85 1.10 -1.27 -14.14
N ILE A 86 0.47 -1.92 -15.12
CA ILE A 86 -0.06 -3.27 -14.96
C ILE A 86 1.04 -4.23 -15.39
N PRO A 87 1.48 -5.16 -14.53
CA PRO A 87 2.54 -6.11 -14.88
C PRO A 87 2.20 -6.95 -16.11
N ASP A 88 3.11 -7.06 -17.05
CA ASP A 88 2.92 -7.80 -18.32
C ASP A 88 2.52 -9.26 -18.07
N SER A 89 3.02 -9.87 -17.00
CA SER A 89 2.70 -11.24 -16.61
C SER A 89 1.23 -11.47 -16.25
N LEU A 90 0.46 -10.40 -16.06
CA LEU A 90 -0.99 -10.48 -15.88
C LEU A 90 -1.77 -10.47 -17.20
N HIS A 91 -1.09 -10.28 -18.35
CA HIS A 91 -1.73 -10.20 -19.67
C HIS A 91 -2.95 -9.28 -19.73
N GLY A 92 -2.91 -8.20 -18.91
CA GLY A 92 -4.00 -7.22 -18.79
C GLY A 92 -5.15 -7.66 -17.88
N GLU A 93 -5.10 -8.84 -17.29
CA GLU A 93 -6.09 -9.33 -16.32
C GLU A 93 -5.81 -8.73 -14.95
N ILE A 94 -6.83 -8.09 -14.38
CA ILE A 94 -6.78 -7.53 -13.02
C ILE A 94 -7.51 -8.49 -12.10
N PRO A 95 -6.93 -8.89 -10.95
CA PRO A 95 -7.59 -9.74 -9.98
C PRO A 95 -8.86 -9.08 -9.44
N ASP A 96 -9.80 -9.88 -8.94
CA ASP A 96 -11.04 -9.38 -8.34
C ASP A 96 -10.81 -8.78 -6.95
N TYR A 97 -9.77 -9.25 -6.26
CA TYR A 97 -9.45 -8.87 -4.89
C TYR A 97 -7.95 -8.65 -4.69
N MET A 98 -7.61 -7.70 -3.85
CA MET A 98 -6.31 -7.57 -3.21
C MET A 98 -6.40 -8.16 -1.81
N SER A 99 -5.37 -8.89 -1.36
CA SER A 99 -5.29 -9.44 -0.01
C SER A 99 -4.21 -8.74 0.81
N ILE A 100 -4.53 -8.45 2.07
CA ILE A 100 -3.60 -7.89 3.06
C ILE A 100 -3.50 -8.89 4.21
N SER A 101 -2.30 -9.34 4.53
CA SER A 101 -2.05 -10.21 5.67
C SER A 101 -1.70 -9.39 6.91
N LEU A 102 -2.42 -9.64 8.00
CA LEU A 102 -2.12 -9.10 9.32
C LEU A 102 -1.44 -10.13 10.23
N LYS A 103 -0.95 -11.26 9.66
CA LYS A 103 -0.27 -12.30 10.44
C LYS A 103 0.85 -11.72 11.29
N GLY A 104 0.87 -12.10 12.56
CA GLY A 104 1.83 -11.62 13.56
C GLY A 104 1.44 -10.29 14.22
N LYS A 105 0.44 -9.58 13.74
CA LYS A 105 -0.10 -8.38 14.38
C LYS A 105 -1.16 -8.78 15.42
N ARG A 106 -0.96 -8.34 16.66
CA ARG A 106 -1.95 -8.50 17.75
C ARG A 106 -2.86 -7.30 17.89
N MET A 107 -2.42 -6.16 17.36
CA MET A 107 -3.08 -4.87 17.49
C MET A 107 -2.70 -3.99 16.29
N LEU A 108 -3.63 -3.18 15.83
CA LEU A 108 -3.36 -2.12 14.87
C LEU A 108 -3.49 -0.75 15.55
N TYR A 109 -2.47 0.07 15.35
CA TYR A 109 -2.44 1.43 15.88
C TYR A 109 -3.09 2.42 14.91
N LYS A 110 -3.30 3.64 15.36
CA LYS A 110 -3.97 4.72 14.63
C LYS A 110 -3.42 4.94 13.21
N SER A 111 -2.10 4.90 13.03
CA SER A 111 -1.44 5.06 11.73
C SER A 111 -1.79 3.93 10.74
N GLU A 112 -1.85 2.70 11.25
CA GLU A 112 -2.19 1.51 10.45
C GLU A 112 -3.68 1.48 10.08
N LEU A 113 -4.54 1.85 11.04
CA LEU A 113 -5.98 2.01 10.80
C LEU A 113 -6.27 3.09 9.77
N MET A 114 -5.55 4.23 9.82
CA MET A 114 -5.67 5.28 8.82
C MET A 114 -5.24 4.79 7.43
N MET A 115 -4.19 3.98 7.34
CA MET A 115 -3.77 3.40 6.07
C MET A 115 -4.83 2.47 5.50
N LEU A 116 -5.46 1.62 6.33
CA LEU A 116 -6.58 0.78 5.93
C LEU A 116 -7.78 1.60 5.47
N GLU A 117 -8.11 2.69 6.18
CA GLU A 117 -9.18 3.61 5.76
C GLU A 117 -8.90 4.26 4.40
N MET A 118 -7.68 4.72 4.17
CA MET A 118 -7.30 5.27 2.87
C MET A 118 -7.43 4.21 1.76
N LEU A 119 -6.97 2.97 2.02
CA LEU A 119 -7.10 1.87 1.05
C LEU A 119 -8.56 1.51 0.77
N ALA A 120 -9.42 1.50 1.80
CA ALA A 120 -10.84 1.20 1.64
C ALA A 120 -11.58 2.25 0.80
N ASN A 121 -11.14 3.52 0.85
CA ASN A 121 -11.87 4.65 0.28
C ASN A 121 -11.25 5.21 -1.00
N THR A 122 -9.99 4.83 -1.34
CA THR A 122 -9.34 5.36 -2.55
C THR A 122 -9.97 4.90 -3.84
N ASN A 123 -10.61 3.74 -3.87
CA ASN A 123 -11.12 3.07 -5.06
C ASN A 123 -10.13 3.05 -6.24
N TRP A 124 -8.83 3.17 -5.93
CA TRP A 124 -7.70 3.22 -6.89
C TRP A 124 -7.71 4.42 -7.86
N GLU A 125 -8.66 5.34 -7.73
CA GLU A 125 -8.72 6.55 -8.56
C GLU A 125 -7.62 7.56 -8.21
N ARG A 126 -7.25 7.61 -6.93
CA ARG A 126 -6.12 8.41 -6.44
C ARG A 126 -4.96 7.50 -6.05
N PRO A 127 -3.75 7.80 -6.52
CA PRO A 127 -2.59 7.00 -6.15
C PRO A 127 -2.25 7.19 -4.67
N LEU A 128 -1.97 6.10 -3.97
CA LEU A 128 -1.42 6.11 -2.63
C LEU A 128 0.06 5.75 -2.68
N TYR A 129 0.85 6.51 -1.95
CA TYR A 129 2.30 6.33 -1.92
C TYR A 129 2.82 6.15 -0.50
N MET A 130 3.83 5.30 -0.38
CA MET A 130 4.67 5.15 0.80
C MET A 130 6.04 5.74 0.49
N ALA A 131 6.53 6.68 1.32
CA ALA A 131 7.87 7.23 1.14
C ALA A 131 8.93 6.15 1.40
N ILE A 132 10.03 6.15 0.64
CA ILE A 132 11.13 5.19 0.83
C ILE A 132 11.82 5.30 2.19
N THR A 133 11.62 6.41 2.89
CA THR A 133 12.18 6.66 4.24
C THR A 133 11.35 6.03 5.36
N VAL A 134 10.15 5.54 5.06
CA VAL A 134 9.32 4.84 6.04
C VAL A 134 9.90 3.45 6.30
N GLY A 135 10.14 3.10 7.56
CA GLY A 135 10.65 1.79 7.93
C GLY A 135 9.66 0.66 7.64
N SER A 136 10.17 -0.51 7.31
CA SER A 136 9.37 -1.70 6.94
C SER A 136 8.31 -2.08 7.97
N ASP A 137 8.57 -1.84 9.25
CA ASP A 137 7.66 -2.16 10.34
C ASP A 137 6.34 -1.38 10.26
N ASN A 138 6.36 -0.23 9.58
CA ASN A 138 5.20 0.63 9.34
C ASN A 138 4.53 0.38 7.98
N HIS A 139 4.91 -0.65 7.24
CA HIS A 139 4.36 -0.93 5.91
C HIS A 139 3.06 -1.75 5.93
N LEU A 140 2.53 -2.11 7.09
CA LEU A 140 1.31 -2.94 7.23
C LEU A 140 1.36 -4.22 6.37
N ASN A 141 2.53 -4.87 6.26
CA ASN A 141 2.80 -6.02 5.40
C ASN A 141 2.54 -5.79 3.89
N LEU A 142 2.41 -4.53 3.46
CA LEU A 142 2.17 -4.16 2.06
C LEU A 142 3.43 -4.17 1.17
N GLY A 143 4.60 -4.53 1.69
CA GLY A 143 5.86 -4.48 0.95
C GLY A 143 5.85 -5.28 -0.36
N ASN A 144 5.02 -6.31 -0.47
CA ASN A 144 4.84 -7.08 -1.70
C ASN A 144 3.91 -6.40 -2.72
N ASN A 145 3.25 -5.32 -2.33
CA ASN A 145 2.34 -4.54 -3.17
C ASN A 145 2.94 -3.20 -3.60
N PHE A 146 4.22 -3.01 -3.31
CA PHE A 146 4.92 -1.77 -3.63
C PHE A 146 5.54 -1.81 -5.02
N MET A 147 5.32 -0.73 -5.77
CA MET A 147 5.95 -0.45 -7.05
C MET A 147 6.68 0.87 -6.96
N GLN A 148 7.99 0.87 -7.16
CA GLN A 148 8.82 2.05 -7.01
C GLN A 148 8.72 2.95 -8.23
N GLU A 149 8.42 4.24 -8.01
CA GLU A 149 8.32 5.27 -9.04
C GLU A 149 9.32 6.44 -8.81
N GLY A 150 10.33 6.21 -7.96
CA GLY A 150 11.34 7.20 -7.55
C GLY A 150 11.58 7.15 -6.05
N LEU A 151 11.43 8.28 -5.35
CA LEU A 151 11.55 8.38 -3.88
C LEU A 151 10.29 7.93 -3.13
N ALA A 152 9.37 7.27 -3.80
CA ALA A 152 8.17 6.72 -3.22
C ALA A 152 7.80 5.38 -3.87
N TYR A 153 7.17 4.54 -3.07
CA TYR A 153 6.53 3.32 -3.51
C TYR A 153 5.05 3.59 -3.72
N ARG A 154 4.57 3.39 -4.93
CA ARG A 154 3.12 3.34 -5.19
C ARG A 154 2.56 2.05 -4.62
N ILE A 155 1.49 2.16 -3.84
CA ILE A 155 0.74 0.99 -3.38
C ILE A 155 -0.11 0.50 -4.55
N THR A 156 0.03 -0.78 -4.90
CA THR A 156 -0.71 -1.41 -6.00
C THR A 156 -1.54 -2.60 -5.49
N PRO A 157 -2.60 -3.00 -6.20
CA PRO A 157 -3.35 -4.19 -5.84
C PRO A 157 -2.62 -5.49 -6.20
N PHE A 158 -1.46 -5.41 -6.84
CA PHE A 158 -0.70 -6.53 -7.35
C PHE A 158 0.38 -6.97 -6.37
N ASN A 159 0.68 -8.27 -6.34
CA ASN A 159 1.89 -8.75 -5.69
C ASN A 159 3.09 -8.52 -6.62
N THR A 160 3.69 -7.34 -6.54
CA THR A 160 4.79 -6.89 -7.40
C THR A 160 6.05 -7.72 -7.25
N THR A 161 6.27 -8.34 -6.09
CA THR A 161 7.40 -9.25 -5.86
C THR A 161 7.24 -10.54 -6.66
N ARG A 162 6.07 -11.16 -6.56
CA ARG A 162 5.76 -12.41 -7.29
C ARG A 162 5.71 -12.19 -8.80
N LEU A 163 5.25 -11.02 -9.24
CA LEU A 163 5.12 -10.66 -10.65
C LEU A 163 6.42 -10.06 -11.24
N ASN A 164 7.50 -9.95 -10.45
CA ASN A 164 8.76 -9.31 -10.83
C ASN A 164 8.59 -7.88 -11.39
N ALA A 165 7.68 -7.10 -10.79
CA ALA A 165 7.27 -5.77 -11.25
C ALA A 165 7.44 -4.70 -10.14
N ARG A 166 8.57 -4.76 -9.42
CA ARG A 166 8.83 -3.87 -8.27
C ARG A 166 9.17 -2.43 -8.64
N ILE A 167 9.52 -2.17 -9.90
CA ILE A 167 9.93 -0.86 -10.39
C ILE A 167 9.14 -0.56 -11.66
N ASP A 168 8.46 0.58 -11.70
CA ASP A 168 7.95 1.19 -12.92
C ASP A 168 9.10 2.01 -13.53
N SER A 169 9.83 1.41 -14.46
CA SER A 169 11.04 2.02 -15.04
C SER A 169 10.74 3.27 -15.84
N GLU A 170 9.61 3.33 -16.54
CA GLU A 170 9.22 4.49 -17.35
C GLU A 170 8.86 5.68 -16.44
N LYS A 171 8.03 5.44 -15.44
CA LYS A 171 7.63 6.45 -14.49
C LYS A 171 8.81 6.95 -13.65
N MET A 172 9.64 6.01 -13.19
CA MET A 172 10.84 6.33 -12.43
C MET A 172 11.84 7.12 -13.25
N TYR A 173 12.04 6.78 -14.54
CA TYR A 173 12.88 7.53 -15.46
C TYR A 173 12.38 8.96 -15.63
N ASP A 174 11.09 9.12 -15.91
CA ASP A 174 10.48 10.44 -16.09
C ASP A 174 10.61 11.30 -14.82
N ASN A 175 10.36 10.71 -13.66
CA ASN A 175 10.49 11.42 -12.39
C ASN A 175 11.94 11.85 -12.10
N LEU A 176 12.90 10.94 -12.22
CA LEU A 176 14.30 11.23 -11.88
C LEU A 176 15.00 12.13 -12.90
N MET A 177 14.74 11.93 -14.21
CA MET A 177 15.43 12.65 -15.27
C MET A 177 14.78 13.99 -15.64
N ASN A 178 13.44 14.07 -15.55
CA ASN A 178 12.72 15.22 -16.09
C ASN A 178 12.06 16.09 -15.03
N LYS A 179 11.65 15.52 -13.88
CA LYS A 179 10.85 16.24 -12.89
C LYS A 179 11.62 16.63 -11.63
N PHE A 180 12.57 15.82 -11.20
CA PHE A 180 13.32 16.11 -9.99
C PHE A 180 14.24 17.30 -10.22
N LYS A 181 14.33 18.17 -9.20
CA LYS A 181 15.22 19.34 -9.19
C LYS A 181 16.22 19.16 -8.05
N PHE A 182 17.48 19.28 -8.38
CA PHE A 182 18.59 18.99 -7.45
C PHE A 182 19.23 20.24 -6.84
N GLY A 183 18.61 21.43 -7.03
CA GLY A 183 18.96 22.66 -6.31
C GLY A 183 20.39 23.16 -6.52
N GLY A 184 21.00 22.87 -7.68
CA GLY A 184 22.37 23.32 -7.97
C GLY A 184 23.47 22.50 -7.26
N ILE A 185 23.16 21.30 -6.77
CA ILE A 185 24.09 20.39 -6.07
C ILE A 185 25.33 20.00 -6.93
N ASN A 186 25.26 20.24 -8.23
CA ASN A 186 26.34 20.06 -9.18
C ASN A 186 27.29 21.25 -9.26
N ASN A 187 27.02 22.37 -8.53
CA ASN A 187 27.92 23.48 -8.45
C ASN A 187 29.03 23.16 -7.44
N PRO A 188 30.34 23.13 -7.86
CA PRO A 188 31.45 22.80 -6.98
C PRO A 188 31.71 23.86 -5.89
N ASP A 189 31.19 25.08 -6.04
CA ASP A 189 31.36 26.18 -5.07
C ASP A 189 30.36 26.08 -3.89
N ILE A 190 29.39 25.17 -3.96
CA ILE A 190 28.42 24.98 -2.90
C ILE A 190 28.94 23.96 -1.89
N TYR A 191 29.07 24.40 -0.63
CA TYR A 191 29.36 23.47 0.48
C TYR A 191 28.18 22.56 0.74
N ILE A 192 28.42 21.24 0.74
CA ILE A 192 27.44 20.20 1.01
C ILE A 192 27.78 19.58 2.36
N ASP A 193 26.92 19.77 3.35
CA ASP A 193 27.05 19.15 4.65
C ASP A 193 26.80 17.63 4.63
N GLU A 194 27.08 16.96 5.74
CA GLU A 194 26.91 15.50 5.85
C GLU A 194 25.45 15.05 5.67
N THR A 195 24.49 15.84 6.12
CA THR A 195 23.06 15.52 6.00
C THR A 195 22.63 15.55 4.55
N VAL A 196 22.97 16.62 3.83
CA VAL A 196 22.70 16.75 2.39
C VAL A 196 23.44 15.66 1.61
N MET A 197 24.69 15.34 1.98
CA MET A 197 25.43 14.25 1.35
C MET A 197 24.73 12.89 1.50
N ARG A 198 24.16 12.59 2.66
CA ARG A 198 23.34 11.38 2.84
C ARG A 198 22.09 11.36 1.97
N MET A 199 21.44 12.50 1.79
CA MET A 199 20.32 12.63 0.84
C MET A 199 20.77 12.39 -0.60
N CYS A 200 21.92 12.93 -1.00
CA CYS A 200 22.52 12.66 -2.32
C CYS A 200 22.78 11.16 -2.53
N GLN A 201 23.25 10.45 -1.52
CA GLN A 201 23.46 8.99 -1.57
C GLN A 201 22.15 8.24 -1.87
N THR A 202 21.06 8.69 -1.26
CA THR A 202 19.73 8.11 -1.52
C THR A 202 19.32 8.31 -2.99
N HIS A 203 19.51 9.51 -3.54
CA HIS A 203 19.23 9.79 -4.95
C HIS A 203 20.11 8.95 -5.88
N ARG A 204 21.42 8.86 -5.63
CA ARG A 204 22.33 8.02 -6.41
C ARG A 204 21.89 6.56 -6.44
N ARG A 205 21.42 6.04 -5.31
CA ARG A 205 20.88 4.67 -5.23
C ARG A 205 19.66 4.50 -6.14
N MET A 206 18.79 5.51 -6.24
CA MET A 206 17.64 5.47 -7.14
C MET A 206 18.08 5.39 -8.62
N PHE A 207 19.07 6.18 -9.02
CA PHE A 207 19.61 6.10 -10.38
C PHE A 207 20.24 4.74 -10.70
N ILE A 208 20.99 4.16 -9.76
CA ILE A 208 21.54 2.80 -9.91
C ILE A 208 20.44 1.76 -10.08
N GLN A 209 19.38 1.83 -9.26
CA GLN A 209 18.24 0.92 -9.36
C GLN A 209 17.52 1.07 -10.70
N LEU A 210 17.28 2.30 -11.14
CA LEU A 210 16.69 2.59 -12.45
C LEU A 210 17.54 2.04 -13.58
N ALA A 211 18.83 2.36 -13.63
CA ALA A 211 19.73 1.89 -14.67
C ALA A 211 19.78 0.36 -14.73
N THR A 212 19.85 -0.30 -13.56
CA THR A 212 19.82 -1.78 -13.47
C THR A 212 18.53 -2.35 -14.05
N GLN A 213 17.38 -1.74 -13.74
CA GLN A 213 16.09 -2.19 -14.27
C GLN A 213 15.98 -1.97 -15.77
N LEU A 214 16.42 -0.81 -16.28
CA LEU A 214 16.43 -0.51 -17.71
C LEU A 214 17.33 -1.46 -18.50
N ILE A 215 18.47 -1.86 -17.93
CA ILE A 215 19.35 -2.88 -18.56
C ILE A 215 18.63 -4.22 -18.64
N LYS A 216 17.96 -4.66 -17.59
CA LYS A 216 17.16 -5.90 -17.60
C LYS A 216 16.05 -5.89 -18.66
N GLU A 217 15.47 -4.73 -18.91
CA GLU A 217 14.43 -4.52 -19.92
C GLU A 217 15.00 -4.30 -21.34
N GLY A 218 16.32 -4.34 -21.53
CA GLY A 218 16.98 -4.12 -22.82
C GLY A 218 17.04 -2.66 -23.28
N LYS A 219 16.65 -1.70 -22.43
CA LYS A 219 16.60 -0.25 -22.72
C LYS A 219 17.96 0.42 -22.45
N LYS A 220 19.00 -0.05 -23.13
CA LYS A 220 20.40 0.33 -22.87
C LYS A 220 20.65 1.83 -23.01
N ASP A 221 20.05 2.49 -24.01
CA ASP A 221 20.26 3.93 -24.25
C ASP A 221 19.69 4.79 -23.09
N LYS A 222 18.53 4.40 -22.54
CA LYS A 222 17.97 5.07 -21.36
C LYS A 222 18.81 4.80 -20.11
N ALA A 223 19.31 3.57 -19.96
CA ALA A 223 20.19 3.23 -18.85
C ALA A 223 21.49 4.04 -18.85
N LEU A 224 22.11 4.19 -20.03
CA LEU A 224 23.33 5.00 -20.17
C LEU A 224 23.10 6.48 -19.84
N LYS A 225 21.92 7.03 -20.19
CA LYS A 225 21.59 8.42 -19.85
C LYS A 225 21.30 8.62 -18.37
N ALA A 226 20.92 7.56 -17.64
CA ALA A 226 20.60 7.60 -16.21
C ALA A 226 21.83 7.39 -15.31
N LEU A 227 22.98 6.99 -15.88
CA LEU A 227 24.27 6.83 -15.19
C LEU A 227 25.09 8.11 -15.25
#